data_f17e07f4832bb03e67f3c1f852c4a028
#
_entry.id   f17e07f4832bb03e67f3c1f852c4a028
#
_cell.length_a   1.000
_cell.length_b   1.000
_cell.length_c   1.000
_cell.angle_alpha   90.00
_cell.angle_beta   90.00
_cell.angle_gamma   90.00
#
_symmetry.space_group_name_H-M   'P 1'
#
loop_
_entity.id
_entity.type
_entity.pdbx_description
1 polymer ?
#
loop_
_entity_poly.entity_id
_entity_poly.type
_entity_poly.pdbx_seq_one_letter_code
_entity_poly.pdbx_strand_id
1 'polypeptide(L)'
;MVSAQRVGNGHDRDWDGVRLHVVTGKGGTGKTTVAAALALALATGGRRTLLVECEGRQGLARLFDSPPLPYAERRVAVAPDDGIVYALAIDPEEALLEYLEMYYHLGRAGRVLRRLGAIDFATTIAPGVRDVLLTGKVYEATRRRTTHKSTRTSPGDRGTEAPDDFVYDAVVMDAPPTGRIARFLNVNNEVASLARVG
;
A
#
# COMPACT_ATOMS: atom_id res chain seq x y z
N MET A 1 -37.24 25.27 9.75
CA MET A 1 -36.13 24.35 9.99
C MET A 1 -36.46 23.04 9.31
N VAL A 2 -35.92 22.80 8.13
CA VAL A 2 -36.13 21.56 7.39
C VAL A 2 -34.97 20.65 7.75
N SER A 3 -35.29 19.57 8.47
CA SER A 3 -34.32 18.51 8.79
C SER A 3 -33.97 17.79 7.49
N ALA A 4 -32.74 17.94 7.02
CA ALA A 4 -32.22 17.15 5.93
C ALA A 4 -32.03 15.71 6.44
N GLN A 5 -33.00 14.84 6.16
CA GLN A 5 -32.81 13.39 6.29
C GLN A 5 -31.65 12.98 5.36
N ARG A 6 -30.54 12.53 5.94
CA ARG A 6 -29.53 11.81 5.18
C ARG A 6 -30.17 10.56 4.60
N VAL A 7 -30.44 10.57 3.31
CA VAL A 7 -30.74 9.37 2.54
C VAL A 7 -29.45 8.56 2.54
N GLY A 8 -29.36 7.57 3.40
CA GLY A 8 -28.28 6.58 3.39
C GLY A 8 -28.39 5.82 2.07
N ASN A 9 -27.52 6.17 1.11
CA ASN A 9 -27.41 5.45 -0.14
C ASN A 9 -26.95 4.02 0.16
N GLY A 10 -27.70 3.02 -0.31
CA GLY A 10 -27.38 1.60 -0.16
C GLY A 10 -25.99 1.19 -0.69
N HIS A 11 -25.30 2.09 -1.39
CA HIS A 11 -23.92 1.92 -1.87
C HIS A 11 -22.83 2.02 -0.78
N ASP A 12 -23.11 2.62 0.37
CA ASP A 12 -22.13 2.67 1.48
C ASP A 12 -21.79 1.26 2.00
N ARG A 13 -22.68 0.28 1.85
CA ARG A 13 -22.46 -1.08 2.32
C ARG A 13 -21.50 -1.90 1.45
N ASP A 14 -21.40 -1.58 0.17
CA ASP A 14 -20.55 -2.32 -0.79
C ASP A 14 -19.06 -2.12 -0.51
N TRP A 15 -18.70 -1.07 0.22
CA TRP A 15 -17.34 -0.69 0.57
C TRP A 15 -16.97 -1.02 2.02
N ASP A 16 -17.96 -1.40 2.84
CA ASP A 16 -17.73 -1.74 4.24
C ASP A 16 -16.87 -2.99 4.35
N GLY A 17 -15.77 -2.88 5.09
CA GLY A 17 -14.81 -3.97 5.28
C GLY A 17 -13.86 -4.21 4.10
N VAL A 18 -14.00 -3.52 2.98
CA VAL A 18 -13.07 -3.59 1.87
C VAL A 18 -11.82 -2.78 2.20
N ARG A 19 -10.69 -3.47 2.33
CA ARG A 19 -9.44 -2.84 2.74
C ARG A 19 -8.50 -2.52 1.59
N LEU A 20 -8.62 -3.21 0.46
CA LEU A 20 -7.82 -2.99 -0.73
C LEU A 20 -8.70 -2.60 -1.91
N HIS A 21 -8.41 -1.44 -2.47
CA HIS A 21 -9.05 -0.90 -3.67
C HIS A 21 -8.02 -0.82 -4.78
N VAL A 22 -8.32 -1.40 -5.93
CA VAL A 22 -7.41 -1.45 -7.08
C VAL A 22 -7.96 -0.59 -8.19
N VAL A 23 -7.25 0.49 -8.55
CA VAL A 23 -7.62 1.38 -9.65
C VAL A 23 -6.77 1.04 -10.86
N THR A 24 -7.40 0.54 -11.91
CA THR A 24 -6.74 0.21 -13.18
C THR A 24 -7.53 0.77 -14.37
N GLY A 25 -6.92 0.81 -15.54
CA GLY A 25 -7.51 1.35 -16.77
C GLY A 25 -6.44 1.50 -17.85
N LYS A 26 -6.80 1.93 -19.05
CA LYS A 26 -5.83 2.21 -20.11
C LYS A 26 -4.87 3.34 -19.70
N GLY A 27 -3.69 3.39 -20.36
CA GLY A 27 -2.77 4.50 -20.21
C GLY A 27 -3.44 5.85 -20.53
N GLY A 28 -3.18 6.88 -19.75
CA GLY A 28 -3.72 8.24 -19.98
C GLY A 28 -5.18 8.47 -19.58
N THR A 29 -5.89 7.48 -19.03
CA THR A 29 -7.32 7.61 -18.64
C THR A 29 -7.56 8.29 -17.28
N GLY A 30 -6.53 8.82 -16.64
CA GLY A 30 -6.68 9.50 -15.35
C GLY A 30 -6.73 8.56 -14.14
N LYS A 31 -6.21 7.33 -14.24
CA LYS A 31 -6.17 6.36 -13.12
C LYS A 31 -5.64 6.97 -11.83
N THR A 32 -4.49 7.61 -11.89
CA THR A 32 -3.85 8.24 -10.72
C THR A 32 -4.75 9.29 -10.08
N THR A 33 -5.47 10.09 -10.88
CA THR A 33 -6.43 11.09 -10.37
C THR A 33 -7.61 10.42 -9.69
N VAL A 34 -8.15 9.34 -10.29
CA VAL A 34 -9.25 8.56 -9.70
C VAL A 34 -8.80 7.87 -8.41
N ALA A 35 -7.60 7.29 -8.40
CA ALA A 35 -7.03 6.66 -7.21
C ALA A 35 -6.86 7.65 -6.06
N ALA A 36 -6.37 8.86 -6.37
CA ALA A 36 -6.21 9.93 -5.38
C ALA A 36 -7.56 10.42 -4.84
N ALA A 37 -8.55 10.64 -5.71
CA ALA A 37 -9.90 11.03 -5.31
C ALA A 37 -10.56 9.96 -4.43
N LEU A 38 -10.40 8.68 -4.78
CA LEU A 38 -10.89 7.55 -3.98
C LEU A 38 -10.20 7.50 -2.61
N ALA A 39 -8.88 7.69 -2.57
CA ALA A 39 -8.15 7.72 -1.30
C ALA A 39 -8.63 8.84 -0.37
N LEU A 40 -8.90 10.03 -0.92
CA LEU A 40 -9.48 11.15 -0.16
C LEU A 40 -10.88 10.82 0.35
N ALA A 41 -11.74 10.24 -0.49
CA ALA A 41 -13.09 9.83 -0.11
C ALA A 41 -13.08 8.78 1.00
N LEU A 42 -12.21 7.77 0.90
CA LEU A 42 -12.06 6.72 1.91
C LEU A 42 -11.44 7.23 3.23
N ALA A 43 -10.67 8.31 3.19
CA ALA A 43 -10.10 8.93 4.39
C ALA A 43 -11.12 9.78 5.17
N THR A 44 -12.24 10.20 4.56
CA THR A 44 -13.27 11.01 5.21
C THR A 44 -13.75 10.35 6.52
N GLY A 45 -14.05 11.16 7.54
CA GLY A 45 -14.48 10.68 8.85
C GLY A 45 -13.32 10.24 9.75
N GLY A 46 -12.17 10.89 9.66
CA GLY A 46 -11.01 10.68 10.52
C GLY A 46 -10.18 9.45 10.19
N ARG A 47 -10.45 8.79 9.05
CA ARG A 47 -9.76 7.55 8.65
C ARG A 47 -8.39 7.80 8.04
N ARG A 48 -7.54 6.79 8.08
CA ARG A 48 -6.21 6.78 7.47
C ARG A 48 -6.21 5.90 6.23
N THR A 49 -5.89 6.49 5.09
CA THR A 49 -5.81 5.77 3.81
C THR A 49 -4.39 5.84 3.26
N LEU A 50 -3.88 4.71 2.77
CA LEU A 50 -2.63 4.64 2.04
C LEU A 50 -2.90 4.58 0.54
N LEU A 51 -2.34 5.51 -0.22
CA LEU A 51 -2.35 5.53 -1.67
C LEU A 51 -1.00 5.07 -2.21
N VAL A 52 -1.01 4.00 -3.01
CA VAL A 52 0.21 3.33 -3.45
C VAL A 52 0.39 3.49 -4.96
N GLU A 53 1.54 4.04 -5.39
CA GLU A 53 1.97 4.11 -6.79
C GLU A 53 2.86 2.92 -7.14
N CYS A 54 2.44 2.11 -8.13
CA CYS A 54 3.16 0.91 -8.55
C CYS A 54 4.05 1.11 -9.79
N GLU A 55 3.85 2.19 -10.56
CA GLU A 55 4.58 2.39 -11.82
C GLU A 55 5.84 3.28 -11.71
N GLY A 56 6.11 3.88 -10.55
CA GLY A 56 7.32 4.69 -10.30
C GLY A 56 7.40 5.98 -11.13
N ARG A 57 6.28 6.46 -11.67
CA ARG A 57 6.24 7.66 -12.55
C ARG A 57 6.17 8.96 -11.78
N GLN A 58 6.12 8.90 -10.46
CA GLN A 58 5.95 10.05 -9.58
C GLN A 58 4.67 10.86 -9.93
N GLY A 59 3.62 10.15 -10.36
CA GLY A 59 2.34 10.74 -10.72
C GLY A 59 1.64 11.33 -9.52
N LEU A 60 1.72 10.66 -8.37
CA LEU A 60 1.17 11.13 -7.11
C LEU A 60 1.88 12.38 -6.60
N ALA A 61 3.22 12.42 -6.68
CA ALA A 61 3.98 13.60 -6.28
C ALA A 61 3.54 14.84 -7.07
N ARG A 62 3.37 14.71 -8.38
CA ARG A 62 2.89 15.80 -9.24
C ARG A 62 1.45 16.19 -8.94
N LEU A 63 0.58 15.21 -8.67
CA LEU A 63 -0.84 15.47 -8.38
C LEU A 63 -1.05 16.23 -7.06
N PHE A 64 -0.25 15.93 -6.05
CA PHE A 64 -0.30 16.57 -4.73
C PHE A 64 0.69 17.73 -4.56
N ASP A 65 1.31 18.19 -5.66
CA ASP A 65 2.31 19.27 -5.65
C ASP A 65 3.38 19.06 -4.56
N SER A 66 3.89 17.85 -4.49
CA SER A 66 4.88 17.44 -3.50
C SER A 66 6.23 17.10 -4.17
N PRO A 67 7.34 17.15 -3.42
CA PRO A 67 8.59 16.59 -3.89
C PRO A 67 8.45 15.11 -4.28
N PRO A 68 9.35 14.56 -5.10
CA PRO A 68 9.35 13.15 -5.44
C PRO A 68 9.20 12.28 -4.20
N LEU A 69 8.28 11.31 -4.26
CA LEU A 69 8.00 10.40 -3.15
C LEU A 69 9.16 9.41 -3.01
N PRO A 70 9.79 9.34 -1.84
CA PRO A 70 10.77 8.29 -1.57
C PRO A 70 10.05 6.94 -1.37
N TYR A 71 10.83 5.87 -1.26
CA TYR A 71 10.33 4.58 -0.77
C TYR A 71 10.03 4.66 0.74
N ALA A 72 9.08 5.52 1.08
CA ALA A 72 8.60 5.72 2.45
C ALA A 72 7.21 6.34 2.40
N GLU A 73 6.38 5.99 3.36
CA GLU A 73 5.04 6.53 3.49
C GLU A 73 5.09 8.02 3.88
N ARG A 74 4.47 8.87 3.09
CA ARG A 74 4.41 10.32 3.30
C ARG A 74 2.97 10.80 3.36
N ARG A 75 2.65 11.62 4.35
CA ARG A 75 1.38 12.33 4.38
C ARG A 75 1.34 13.32 3.22
N VAL A 76 0.31 13.20 2.36
CA VAL A 76 0.15 14.02 1.15
C VAL A 76 -1.10 14.88 1.18
N ALA A 77 -2.13 14.47 1.94
CA ALA A 77 -3.36 15.25 2.04
C ALA A 77 -4.08 15.03 3.38
N VAL A 78 -4.98 15.95 3.67
CA VAL A 78 -5.96 15.86 4.75
C VAL A 78 -7.33 15.84 4.11
N ALA A 79 -8.13 14.86 4.47
CA ALA A 79 -9.52 14.73 4.09
C ALA A 79 -10.43 15.40 5.15
N PRO A 80 -11.73 15.62 4.86
CA PRO A 80 -12.68 16.08 5.86
C PRO A 80 -12.67 15.24 7.14
N ASP A 81 -13.01 15.89 8.26
CA ASP A 81 -13.04 15.30 9.61
C ASP A 81 -11.68 14.73 10.04
N ASP A 82 -10.59 15.45 9.72
CA ASP A 82 -9.20 15.11 10.07
C ASP A 82 -8.71 13.77 9.50
N GLY A 83 -9.34 13.26 8.46
CA GLY A 83 -8.86 12.09 7.73
C GLY A 83 -7.50 12.36 7.08
N ILE A 84 -6.67 11.33 6.98
CA ILE A 84 -5.29 11.48 6.49
C ILE A 84 -5.05 10.54 5.31
N VAL A 85 -4.52 11.10 4.22
CA VAL A 85 -4.00 10.33 3.08
C VAL A 85 -2.48 10.31 3.15
N TYR A 86 -1.94 9.09 3.19
CA TYR A 86 -0.52 8.82 2.98
C TYR A 86 -0.30 8.33 1.57
N ALA A 87 0.85 8.64 0.99
CA ALA A 87 1.27 8.11 -0.30
C ALA A 87 2.59 7.36 -0.17
N LEU A 88 2.72 6.30 -0.96
CA LEU A 88 3.92 5.48 -1.09
C LEU A 88 4.17 5.22 -2.57
N ALA A 89 5.33 5.63 -3.08
CA ALA A 89 5.83 5.16 -4.37
C ALA A 89 6.68 3.91 -4.14
N ILE A 90 6.23 2.74 -4.61
CA ILE A 90 7.00 1.52 -4.42
C ILE A 90 8.14 1.49 -5.44
N ASP A 91 9.36 1.38 -4.92
CA ASP A 91 10.55 1.08 -5.67
C ASP A 91 10.86 -0.42 -5.57
N PRO A 92 10.95 -1.15 -6.70
CA PRO A 92 11.17 -2.60 -6.67
C PRO A 92 12.50 -3.02 -6.06
N GLU A 93 13.56 -2.20 -6.20
CA GLU A 93 14.88 -2.48 -5.65
C GLU A 93 14.87 -2.35 -4.13
N GLU A 94 14.26 -1.26 -3.64
CA GLU A 94 14.09 -1.05 -2.20
C GLU A 94 13.19 -2.12 -1.58
N ALA A 95 12.11 -2.52 -2.28
CA ALA A 95 11.23 -3.59 -1.84
C ALA A 95 11.96 -4.95 -1.77
N LEU A 96 12.85 -5.23 -2.72
CA LEU A 96 13.68 -6.43 -2.68
C LEU A 96 14.64 -6.40 -1.50
N LEU A 97 15.29 -5.26 -1.25
CA LEU A 97 16.20 -5.10 -0.11
C LEU A 97 15.46 -5.29 1.22
N GLU A 98 14.29 -4.69 1.37
CA GLU A 98 13.44 -4.86 2.55
C GLU A 98 13.06 -6.34 2.76
N TYR A 99 12.67 -7.03 1.69
CA TYR A 99 12.38 -8.45 1.73
C TYR A 99 13.59 -9.29 2.15
N LEU A 100 14.74 -9.04 1.56
CA LEU A 100 15.99 -9.75 1.89
C LEU A 100 16.44 -9.46 3.32
N GLU A 101 16.28 -8.23 3.81
CA GLU A 101 16.58 -7.90 5.20
C GLU A 101 15.66 -8.61 6.17
N MET A 102 14.37 -8.69 5.86
CA MET A 102 13.35 -9.33 6.70
C MET A 102 13.61 -10.85 6.88
N TYR A 103 13.97 -11.54 5.79
CA TYR A 103 14.10 -13.00 5.81
C TYR A 103 15.53 -13.51 6.00
N TYR A 104 16.53 -12.76 5.57
CA TYR A 104 17.93 -13.19 5.56
C TYR A 104 18.85 -12.35 6.45
N HIS A 105 18.34 -11.30 7.09
CA HIS A 105 19.09 -10.42 8.00
C HIS A 105 20.42 -9.93 7.38
N LEU A 106 20.40 -9.55 6.11
CA LEU A 106 21.59 -9.28 5.31
C LEU A 106 22.43 -8.08 5.81
N GLY A 107 21.85 -7.21 6.63
CA GLY A 107 22.55 -6.09 7.26
C GLY A 107 23.51 -5.34 6.32
N ARG A 108 24.82 -5.47 6.57
CA ARG A 108 25.85 -4.83 5.74
C ARG A 108 25.95 -5.43 4.33
N ALA A 109 25.60 -6.71 4.14
CA ALA A 109 25.67 -7.38 2.83
C ALA A 109 24.66 -6.81 1.84
N GLY A 110 23.47 -6.38 2.28
CA GLY A 110 22.48 -5.71 1.43
C GLY A 110 23.01 -4.45 0.74
N ARG A 111 23.83 -3.67 1.47
CA ARG A 111 24.50 -2.47 0.89
C ARG A 111 25.55 -2.83 -0.16
N VAL A 112 26.23 -3.95 0.00
CA VAL A 112 27.22 -4.45 -0.98
C VAL A 112 26.52 -4.95 -2.23
N LEU A 113 25.41 -5.69 -2.09
CA LEU A 113 24.59 -6.15 -3.21
C LEU A 113 24.07 -4.98 -4.06
N ARG A 114 23.61 -3.89 -3.42
CA ARG A 114 23.21 -2.67 -4.12
C ARG A 114 24.37 -2.06 -4.93
N ARG A 115 25.58 -1.97 -4.33
CA ARG A 115 26.77 -1.42 -5.00
C ARG A 115 27.23 -2.26 -6.20
N LEU A 116 26.98 -3.55 -6.18
CA LEU A 116 27.37 -4.47 -7.26
C LEU A 116 26.36 -4.54 -8.40
N GLY A 117 25.24 -3.78 -8.33
CA GLY A 117 24.17 -3.85 -9.33
C GLY A 117 23.45 -5.21 -9.37
N ALA A 118 23.68 -6.08 -8.36
CA ALA A 118 23.08 -7.40 -8.31
C ALA A 118 21.54 -7.33 -8.17
N ILE A 119 21.04 -6.22 -7.63
CA ILE A 119 19.62 -5.95 -7.43
C ILE A 119 18.98 -5.53 -8.75
N ASP A 120 19.61 -4.62 -9.50
CA ASP A 120 19.22 -4.25 -10.86
C ASP A 120 19.12 -5.48 -11.76
N PHE A 121 20.10 -6.37 -11.64
CA PHE A 121 20.14 -7.63 -12.37
C PHE A 121 18.96 -8.53 -11.97
N ALA A 122 18.68 -8.73 -10.70
CA ALA A 122 17.59 -9.58 -10.23
C ALA A 122 16.21 -9.05 -10.64
N THR A 123 15.98 -7.74 -10.55
CA THR A 123 14.71 -7.11 -10.92
C THR A 123 14.51 -7.00 -12.43
N THR A 124 15.59 -6.94 -13.19
CA THR A 124 15.56 -6.82 -14.67
C THR A 124 15.45 -8.16 -15.36
N ILE A 125 16.13 -9.19 -14.85
CA ILE A 125 16.25 -10.51 -15.52
C ILE A 125 15.19 -11.50 -15.08
N ALA A 126 14.61 -11.38 -13.87
CA ALA A 126 13.54 -12.26 -13.42
C ALA A 126 12.17 -11.64 -13.70
N PRO A 127 11.54 -11.93 -14.86
CA PRO A 127 10.20 -11.45 -15.16
C PRO A 127 9.23 -11.91 -14.09
N GLY A 128 8.49 -10.97 -13.49
CA GLY A 128 7.54 -11.27 -12.42
C GLY A 128 8.05 -11.00 -11.01
N VAL A 129 9.34 -11.02 -10.72
CA VAL A 129 9.87 -10.68 -9.38
C VAL A 129 9.46 -9.27 -8.99
N ARG A 130 9.55 -8.32 -9.91
CA ARG A 130 9.06 -6.96 -9.70
C ARG A 130 7.58 -6.94 -9.27
N ASP A 131 6.73 -7.67 -9.99
CA ASP A 131 5.30 -7.68 -9.72
C ASP A 131 4.99 -8.36 -8.36
N VAL A 132 5.76 -9.41 -7.99
CA VAL A 132 5.68 -10.04 -6.66
C VAL A 132 6.02 -9.06 -5.55
N LEU A 133 7.11 -8.31 -5.70
CA LEU A 133 7.55 -7.33 -4.70
C LEU A 133 6.53 -6.21 -4.53
N LEU A 134 5.99 -5.68 -5.64
CA LEU A 134 4.97 -4.63 -5.62
C LEU A 134 3.68 -5.11 -4.95
N THR A 135 3.16 -6.28 -5.35
CA THR A 135 1.95 -6.86 -4.75
C THR A 135 2.17 -7.26 -3.31
N GLY A 136 3.34 -7.82 -2.97
CA GLY A 136 3.72 -8.17 -1.61
C GLY A 136 3.73 -6.96 -0.68
N LYS A 137 4.28 -5.83 -1.12
CA LYS A 137 4.29 -4.58 -0.33
C LYS A 137 2.88 -4.02 -0.11
N VAL A 138 2.04 -4.03 -1.14
CA VAL A 138 0.63 -3.63 -1.02
C VAL A 138 -0.11 -4.55 -0.04
N TYR A 139 0.09 -5.86 -0.17
CA TYR A 139 -0.53 -6.85 0.71
C TYR A 139 -0.08 -6.68 2.17
N GLU A 140 1.21 -6.46 2.42
CA GLU A 140 1.75 -6.17 3.73
C GLU A 140 1.07 -4.94 4.34
N ALA A 141 0.98 -3.84 3.59
CA ALA A 141 0.35 -2.60 4.05
C ALA A 141 -1.14 -2.80 4.43
N THR A 142 -1.88 -3.64 3.69
CA THR A 142 -3.29 -3.93 4.02
C THR A 142 -3.47 -4.71 5.32
N ARG A 143 -2.45 -5.42 5.77
CA ARG A 143 -2.52 -6.29 6.97
C ARG A 143 -1.75 -5.73 8.15
N ARG A 144 -0.99 -4.67 7.96
CA ARG A 144 -0.17 -4.08 9.02
C ARG A 144 -1.05 -3.57 10.15
N ARG A 145 -0.69 -3.99 11.36
CA ARG A 145 -1.37 -3.59 12.59
C ARG A 145 -0.50 -2.66 13.41
N THR A 146 -1.15 -1.78 14.18
CA THR A 146 -0.47 -0.96 15.16
C THR A 146 -0.09 -1.84 16.35
N THR A 147 1.22 -1.92 16.64
CA THR A 147 1.66 -2.59 17.88
C THR A 147 1.45 -1.60 19.02
N HIS A 148 0.36 -1.70 19.75
CA HIS A 148 0.24 -1.03 21.05
C HIS A 148 1.23 -1.69 22.02
N LYS A 149 2.32 -1.00 22.35
CA LYS A 149 3.11 -1.35 23.54
C LYS A 149 2.18 -1.12 24.73
N SER A 150 1.66 -2.19 25.28
CA SER A 150 0.98 -2.16 26.58
C SER A 150 1.96 -1.58 27.60
N THR A 151 1.77 -0.33 27.97
CA THR A 151 2.40 0.26 29.14
C THR A 151 1.72 -0.39 30.33
N ARG A 152 2.28 -1.48 30.84
CA ARG A 152 1.89 -2.06 32.13
C ARG A 152 2.16 -1.02 33.18
N THR A 153 1.11 -0.34 33.64
CA THR A 153 1.22 0.72 34.64
C THR A 153 0.90 0.24 36.07
N SER A 154 0.48 -1.00 36.31
CA SER A 154 0.32 -1.52 37.70
C SER A 154 0.16 -3.04 37.72
N PRO A 155 0.70 -3.75 38.73
CA PRO A 155 0.41 -5.15 38.98
C PRO A 155 -1.01 -5.27 39.53
N GLY A 156 -1.96 -5.72 38.71
CA GLY A 156 -3.36 -5.93 39.08
C GLY A 156 -4.39 -5.47 38.07
N ASP A 157 -4.03 -4.66 37.11
CA ASP A 157 -4.93 -4.25 36.02
C ASP A 157 -5.01 -5.36 34.95
N ARG A 158 -6.17 -6.03 34.88
CA ARG A 158 -6.52 -6.87 33.72
C ARG A 158 -6.87 -5.90 32.56
N GLY A 159 -5.81 -5.28 32.01
CA GLY A 159 -5.96 -4.42 30.85
C GLY A 159 -6.69 -5.21 29.78
N THR A 160 -7.87 -4.75 29.39
CA THR A 160 -8.49 -5.07 28.13
C THR A 160 -7.49 -4.63 27.07
N GLU A 161 -6.77 -5.59 26.47
CA GLU A 161 -5.95 -5.31 25.28
C GLU A 161 -6.88 -4.66 24.26
N ALA A 162 -6.64 -3.37 23.97
CA ALA A 162 -7.34 -2.74 22.87
C ALA A 162 -7.06 -3.58 21.62
N PRO A 163 -8.08 -3.89 20.79
CA PRO A 163 -7.86 -4.69 19.62
C PRO A 163 -6.80 -4.01 18.76
N ASP A 164 -5.82 -4.80 18.30
CA ASP A 164 -4.77 -4.35 17.37
C ASP A 164 -5.43 -3.74 16.13
N ASP A 165 -5.50 -2.42 16.10
CA ASP A 165 -6.08 -1.70 14.97
C ASP A 165 -5.14 -1.74 13.76
N PHE A 166 -5.70 -1.77 12.59
CA PHE A 166 -4.92 -1.65 11.38
C PHE A 166 -4.27 -0.26 11.28
N VAL A 167 -3.04 -0.20 10.74
CA VAL A 167 -2.34 1.07 10.52
C VAL A 167 -3.12 1.95 9.54
N TYR A 168 -3.72 1.34 8.52
CA TYR A 168 -4.56 2.01 7.53
C TYR A 168 -5.95 1.37 7.51
N ASP A 169 -6.98 2.19 7.44
CA ASP A 169 -8.36 1.76 7.29
C ASP A 169 -8.62 1.23 5.87
N ALA A 170 -7.96 1.82 4.88
CA ALA A 170 -8.00 1.37 3.48
C ALA A 170 -6.65 1.61 2.79
N VAL A 171 -6.37 0.78 1.78
CA VAL A 171 -5.25 0.91 0.86
C VAL A 171 -5.79 1.04 -0.56
N VAL A 172 -5.40 2.09 -1.27
CA VAL A 172 -5.75 2.32 -2.68
C VAL A 172 -4.51 2.11 -3.52
N MET A 173 -4.56 1.20 -4.46
CA MET A 173 -3.46 0.90 -5.37
C MET A 173 -3.72 1.55 -6.74
N ASP A 174 -2.88 2.52 -7.13
CA ASP A 174 -2.77 3.00 -8.51
C ASP A 174 -2.01 1.95 -9.32
N ALA A 175 -2.77 1.03 -9.90
CA ALA A 175 -2.27 -0.20 -10.49
C ALA A 175 -1.79 -0.01 -11.94
N PRO A 176 -1.01 -0.97 -12.46
CA PRO A 176 -0.63 -0.99 -13.86
C PRO A 176 -1.84 -0.97 -14.81
N PRO A 177 -1.64 -0.58 -16.10
CA PRO A 177 -2.70 -0.59 -17.10
C PRO A 177 -3.38 -1.96 -17.24
N THR A 178 -4.66 -1.95 -17.69
CA THR A 178 -5.49 -3.15 -17.81
C THR A 178 -4.86 -4.29 -18.59
N GLY A 179 -4.01 -4.01 -19.59
CA GLY A 179 -3.29 -5.05 -20.32
C GLY A 179 -2.25 -5.84 -19.51
N ARG A 180 -1.91 -5.36 -18.31
CA ARG A 180 -0.93 -6.00 -17.41
C ARG A 180 -1.52 -6.43 -16.07
N ILE A 181 -2.70 -5.91 -15.70
CA ILE A 181 -3.23 -6.08 -14.35
C ILE A 181 -3.52 -7.55 -13.99
N ALA A 182 -4.05 -8.32 -14.91
CA ALA A 182 -4.35 -9.73 -14.66
C ALA A 182 -3.08 -10.52 -14.34
N ARG A 183 -2.00 -10.33 -15.11
CA ARG A 183 -0.70 -10.95 -14.86
C ARG A 183 -0.11 -10.45 -13.54
N PHE A 184 -0.18 -9.16 -13.29
CA PHE A 184 0.30 -8.54 -12.07
C PHE A 184 -0.36 -9.11 -10.81
N LEU A 185 -1.68 -9.30 -10.81
CA LEU A 185 -2.42 -9.84 -9.66
C LEU A 185 -2.26 -11.36 -9.51
N ASN A 186 -2.01 -12.08 -10.61
CA ASN A 186 -1.84 -13.54 -10.58
C ASN A 186 -0.40 -14.00 -10.30
N VAL A 187 0.56 -13.08 -10.25
CA VAL A 187 1.98 -13.42 -10.09
C VAL A 187 2.26 -14.26 -8.85
N ASN A 188 1.55 -14.02 -7.75
CA ASN A 188 1.71 -14.80 -6.52
C ASN A 188 1.28 -16.27 -6.69
N ASN A 189 0.28 -16.57 -7.51
CA ASN A 189 -0.16 -17.92 -7.82
C ASN A 189 0.86 -18.64 -8.71
N GLU A 190 1.46 -17.93 -9.68
CA GLU A 190 2.52 -18.46 -10.54
C GLU A 190 3.76 -18.82 -9.71
N VAL A 191 4.20 -17.94 -8.81
CA VAL A 191 5.33 -18.20 -7.91
C VAL A 191 5.04 -19.34 -6.93
N ALA A 192 3.84 -19.39 -6.35
CA ALA A 192 3.43 -20.46 -5.46
C ALA A 192 3.37 -21.83 -6.18
N SER A 193 3.05 -21.85 -7.47
CA SER A 193 3.06 -23.08 -8.27
C SER A 193 4.48 -23.59 -8.52
N LEU A 194 5.44 -22.68 -8.76
CA LEU A 194 6.85 -23.01 -8.93
C LEU A 194 7.47 -23.59 -7.64
N ALA A 195 7.11 -23.05 -6.48
CA ALA A 195 7.58 -23.51 -5.18
C ALA A 195 7.06 -24.91 -4.78
N ARG A 196 6.01 -25.41 -5.43
CA ARG A 196 5.45 -26.75 -5.18
C ARG A 196 6.09 -27.85 -6.05
N VAL A 197 6.88 -27.48 -7.03
CA VAL A 197 7.52 -28.41 -7.98
C VAL A 197 8.98 -28.74 -7.57
N GLY A 198 9.52 -28.07 -6.56
CA GLY A 198 10.80 -28.36 -5.91
C GLY A 198 10.59 -29.05 -4.57
#